data_370671fdea87064968ed1d595d04592f
#
_entry.id   370671fdea87064968ed1d595d04592f
#
_cell.length_a   1.000
_cell.length_b   1.000
_cell.length_c   1.000
_cell.angle_alpha   90.00
_cell.angle_beta   90.00
_cell.angle_gamma   90.00
#
_symmetry.space_group_name_H-M   'P 1'
#
loop_
_entity.id
_entity.type
_entity.pdbx_description
1 polymer ?
#
loop_
_entity_poly.entity_id
_entity_poly.type
_entity_poly.pdbx_seq_one_letter_code
_entity_poly.pdbx_strand_id
1 'polypeptide(L)'
;LFKHTKVHFIKIDVEGHELNVLKGAAQVLLRDSPLLLVEIEKRHSSEKAELVFDLLENYGYVAFHLVSKGVVARANKGFLCDYQKDDDFGTVRYINNFFFIQQSELANYNELPQFFE
;
A
#
# COMPACT_ATOMS: atom_id res chain seq x y z
N LEU A 1 25.91 -7.20 -16.70
CA LEU A 1 26.66 -6.13 -16.10
C LEU A 1 26.29 -5.89 -14.65
N PHE A 2 25.01 -5.79 -14.38
CA PHE A 2 24.51 -5.68 -13.01
C PHE A 2 23.92 -7.00 -12.57
N LYS A 3 24.45 -7.55 -11.50
CA LYS A 3 23.81 -8.69 -10.87
C LYS A 3 22.50 -8.21 -10.27
N HIS A 4 21.46 -9.00 -10.42
CA HIS A 4 20.18 -8.71 -9.82
C HIS A 4 20.32 -8.63 -8.29
N THR A 5 19.91 -7.52 -7.72
CA THR A 5 19.78 -7.33 -6.28
C THR A 5 18.30 -7.30 -5.93
N LYS A 6 17.90 -8.16 -5.00
CA LYS A 6 16.50 -8.23 -4.59
C LYS A 6 16.06 -6.92 -3.93
N VAL A 7 14.94 -6.39 -4.39
CA VAL A 7 14.31 -5.22 -3.78
C VAL A 7 13.36 -5.69 -2.69
N HIS A 8 13.58 -5.24 -1.45
CA HIS A 8 12.81 -5.66 -0.28
C HIS A 8 11.72 -4.69 0.12
N PHE A 9 11.89 -3.41 -0.20
CA PHE A 9 10.97 -2.36 0.21
C PHE A 9 10.95 -1.23 -0.80
N ILE A 10 9.74 -0.73 -1.11
CA ILE A 10 9.55 0.43 -1.98
C ILE A 10 8.58 1.39 -1.29
N LYS A 11 8.99 2.65 -1.16
CA LYS A 11 8.09 3.72 -0.74
C LYS A 11 7.69 4.53 -1.96
N ILE A 12 6.39 4.80 -2.11
CA ILE A 12 5.85 5.55 -3.25
C ILE A 12 5.02 6.71 -2.71
N ASP A 13 5.45 7.93 -3.04
CA ASP A 13 4.81 9.17 -2.64
C ASP A 13 4.98 10.17 -3.78
N VAL A 14 4.16 10.06 -4.81
CA VAL A 14 4.30 10.79 -6.07
C VAL A 14 3.03 11.58 -6.45
N GLU A 15 2.21 11.87 -5.46
CA GLU A 15 1.06 12.80 -5.54
C GLU A 15 0.16 12.60 -6.77
N GLY A 16 -0.47 11.43 -6.85
CA GLY A 16 -1.43 11.10 -7.90
C GLY A 16 -0.85 10.33 -9.08
N HIS A 17 0.47 10.07 -9.08
CA HIS A 17 1.14 9.31 -10.16
C HIS A 17 1.48 7.88 -9.77
N GLU A 18 0.95 7.38 -8.62
CA GLU A 18 1.24 6.05 -8.09
C GLU A 18 0.94 4.94 -9.09
N LEU A 19 -0.18 5.05 -9.80
CA LEU A 19 -0.59 4.03 -10.77
C LEU A 19 0.47 3.84 -11.86
N ASN A 20 0.99 4.94 -12.40
CA ASN A 20 2.00 4.90 -13.45
C ASN A 20 3.33 4.34 -12.93
N VAL A 21 3.72 4.72 -11.72
CA VAL A 21 4.94 4.20 -11.08
C VAL A 21 4.82 2.69 -10.88
N LEU A 22 3.68 2.23 -10.37
CA LEU A 22 3.46 0.80 -10.12
C LEU A 22 3.43 -0.01 -11.39
N LYS A 23 2.82 0.52 -12.46
CA LYS A 23 2.84 -0.14 -13.78
C LYS A 23 4.26 -0.28 -14.30
N GLY A 24 5.08 0.76 -14.14
CA GLY A 24 6.47 0.73 -14.55
C GLY A 24 7.33 -0.22 -13.72
N ALA A 25 6.93 -0.50 -12.49
CA ALA A 25 7.64 -1.37 -11.58
C ALA A 25 7.14 -2.83 -11.60
N ALA A 26 6.22 -3.19 -12.51
CA ALA A 26 5.54 -4.48 -12.50
C ALA A 26 6.51 -5.67 -12.41
N GLN A 27 7.60 -5.65 -13.15
CA GLN A 27 8.57 -6.75 -13.14
C GLN A 27 9.23 -6.92 -11.78
N VAL A 28 9.59 -5.82 -11.14
CA VAL A 28 10.20 -5.83 -9.80
C VAL A 28 9.19 -6.34 -8.77
N LEU A 29 7.95 -5.88 -8.85
CA LEU A 29 6.89 -6.29 -7.93
C LEU A 29 6.63 -7.79 -8.00
N LEU A 30 6.58 -8.34 -9.19
CA LEU A 30 6.33 -9.76 -9.41
C LEU A 30 7.54 -10.63 -9.11
N ARG A 31 8.74 -10.13 -9.42
CA ARG A 31 9.98 -10.86 -9.22
C ARG A 31 10.41 -10.91 -7.76
N ASP A 32 10.38 -9.77 -7.09
CA ASP A 32 10.99 -9.60 -5.77
C ASP A 32 9.98 -9.56 -4.62
N SER A 33 8.70 -9.34 -4.91
CA SER A 33 7.64 -9.26 -3.90
C SER A 33 7.96 -8.27 -2.76
N PRO A 34 8.44 -7.05 -3.06
CA PRO A 34 8.82 -6.11 -2.01
C PRO A 34 7.62 -5.69 -1.17
N LEU A 35 7.88 -5.35 0.10
CA LEU A 35 6.91 -4.63 0.92
C LEU A 35 6.75 -3.23 0.34
N LEU A 36 5.51 -2.77 0.18
CA LEU A 36 5.24 -1.44 -0.35
C LEU A 36 4.65 -0.54 0.72
N LEU A 37 5.08 0.71 0.73
CA LEU A 37 4.41 1.78 1.46
C LEU A 37 4.00 2.82 0.44
N VAL A 38 2.70 2.98 0.22
CA VAL A 38 2.17 3.84 -0.84
C VAL A 38 1.28 4.91 -0.22
N GLU A 39 1.57 6.17 -0.51
CA GLU A 39 0.68 7.26 -0.16
C GLU A 39 -0.38 7.39 -1.25
N ILE A 40 -1.64 7.20 -0.87
CA ILE A 40 -2.78 7.23 -1.79
C ILE A 40 -3.79 8.25 -1.27
N GLU A 41 -4.05 9.28 -2.09
CA GLU A 41 -4.96 10.36 -1.77
C GLU A 41 -6.13 10.40 -2.75
N LYS A 42 -7.35 10.13 -2.27
CA LYS A 42 -8.53 10.22 -3.13
C LYS A 42 -8.81 11.65 -3.61
N ARG A 43 -8.35 12.66 -2.86
CA ARG A 43 -8.53 14.08 -3.23
C ARG A 43 -7.82 14.47 -4.52
N HIS A 44 -6.78 13.74 -4.90
CA HIS A 44 -6.13 13.94 -6.19
C HIS A 44 -6.95 13.32 -7.32
N SER A 45 -7.55 12.15 -7.07
CA SER A 45 -8.51 11.48 -7.93
C SER A 45 -9.02 10.21 -7.24
N SER A 46 -10.31 10.14 -6.90
CA SER A 46 -10.91 8.95 -6.29
C SER A 46 -10.76 7.74 -7.19
N GLU A 47 -10.96 7.90 -8.49
CA GLU A 47 -10.84 6.84 -9.48
C GLU A 47 -9.43 6.26 -9.53
N LYS A 48 -8.42 7.13 -9.57
CA LYS A 48 -7.03 6.69 -9.57
C LYS A 48 -6.64 5.99 -8.28
N ALA A 49 -7.13 6.47 -7.14
CA ALA A 49 -6.88 5.85 -5.85
C ALA A 49 -7.39 4.40 -5.83
N GLU A 50 -8.63 4.18 -6.27
CA GLU A 50 -9.18 2.83 -6.34
C GLU A 50 -8.43 1.93 -7.31
N LEU A 51 -7.99 2.48 -8.45
CA LEU A 51 -7.22 1.72 -9.43
C LEU A 51 -5.87 1.26 -8.90
N VAL A 52 -5.25 2.02 -8.00
CA VAL A 52 -4.00 1.60 -7.34
C VAL A 52 -4.24 0.34 -6.52
N PHE A 53 -5.31 0.31 -5.74
CA PHE A 53 -5.68 -0.88 -4.97
C PHE A 53 -5.96 -2.07 -5.89
N ASP A 54 -6.72 -1.85 -6.96
CA ASP A 54 -7.07 -2.90 -7.92
C ASP A 54 -5.83 -3.50 -8.58
N LEU A 55 -4.90 -2.65 -9.01
CA LEU A 55 -3.68 -3.08 -9.65
C LEU A 55 -2.83 -3.94 -8.72
N LEU A 56 -2.63 -3.48 -7.49
CA LEU A 56 -1.82 -4.21 -6.51
C LEU A 56 -2.49 -5.50 -6.07
N GLU A 57 -3.81 -5.51 -5.95
CA GLU A 57 -4.56 -6.73 -5.68
C GLU A 57 -4.37 -7.75 -6.80
N ASN A 58 -4.41 -7.30 -8.06
CA ASN A 58 -4.15 -8.17 -9.22
C ASN A 58 -2.73 -8.73 -9.21
N TYR A 59 -1.78 -8.01 -8.63
CA TYR A 59 -0.40 -8.49 -8.48
C TYR A 59 -0.21 -9.39 -7.25
N GLY A 60 -1.29 -9.68 -6.51
CA GLY A 60 -1.25 -10.57 -5.36
C GLY A 60 -0.96 -9.87 -4.03
N TYR A 61 -1.03 -8.56 -3.97
CA TYR A 61 -0.80 -7.78 -2.76
C TYR A 61 -2.05 -7.66 -1.91
N VAL A 62 -1.85 -7.62 -0.61
CA VAL A 62 -2.90 -7.37 0.39
C VAL A 62 -2.60 -6.03 1.06
N ALA A 63 -3.62 -5.20 1.20
CA ALA A 63 -3.48 -3.85 1.74
C ALA A 63 -3.70 -3.79 3.25
N PHE A 64 -2.91 -2.95 3.91
CA PHE A 64 -3.00 -2.69 5.35
C PHE A 64 -2.84 -1.19 5.61
N HIS A 65 -3.35 -0.73 6.75
CA HIS A 65 -3.10 0.62 7.24
C HIS A 65 -2.80 0.58 8.73
N LEU A 66 -2.12 1.62 9.21
CA LEU A 66 -1.80 1.74 10.62
C LEU A 66 -3.07 2.17 11.39
N VAL A 67 -3.41 1.45 12.44
CA VAL A 67 -4.55 1.76 13.30
C VAL A 67 -4.07 2.56 14.51
N SER A 68 -2.98 2.09 15.12
CA SER A 68 -2.34 2.74 16.25
C SER A 68 -0.87 2.35 16.24
N LYS A 69 -0.08 2.87 17.17
CA LYS A 69 1.35 2.60 17.22
C LYS A 69 1.61 1.09 17.25
N GLY A 70 2.25 0.60 16.18
CA GLY A 70 2.64 -0.81 16.05
C GLY A 70 1.50 -1.76 15.68
N VAL A 71 0.29 -1.24 15.41
CA VAL A 71 -0.88 -2.06 15.05
C VAL A 71 -1.38 -1.68 13.68
N VAL A 72 -1.56 -2.67 12.81
CA VAL A 72 -2.13 -2.48 11.48
C VAL A 72 -3.39 -3.33 11.31
N ALA A 73 -4.29 -2.85 10.46
CA ALA A 73 -5.50 -3.55 10.08
C ALA A 73 -5.57 -3.65 8.57
N ARG A 74 -6.34 -4.63 8.08
CA ARG A 74 -6.61 -4.74 6.65
C ARG A 74 -7.27 -3.48 6.13
N ALA A 75 -6.78 -2.98 4.99
CA ALA A 75 -7.38 -1.84 4.29
C ALA A 75 -8.24 -2.34 3.14
N ASN A 76 -9.31 -1.61 2.85
CA ASN A 76 -10.21 -1.91 1.76
C ASN A 76 -10.51 -0.63 0.99
N LYS A 77 -10.34 -0.65 -0.33
CA LYS A 77 -10.62 0.51 -1.17
C LYS A 77 -12.05 1.04 -1.01
N GLY A 78 -12.99 0.17 -0.69
CA GLY A 78 -14.39 0.55 -0.46
C GLY A 78 -14.59 1.50 0.71
N PHE A 79 -13.60 1.60 1.61
CA PHE A 79 -13.64 2.49 2.77
C PHE A 79 -12.76 3.73 2.62
N LEU A 80 -12.28 4.04 1.42
CA LEU A 80 -11.43 5.22 1.20
C LEU A 80 -12.10 6.51 1.67
N CYS A 81 -13.41 6.64 1.47
CA CYS A 81 -14.15 7.80 1.93
C CYS A 81 -14.13 7.91 3.46
N ASP A 82 -14.14 6.78 4.17
CA ASP A 82 -14.08 6.77 5.64
C ASP A 82 -12.67 7.07 6.14
N TYR A 83 -11.64 6.57 5.45
CA TYR A 83 -10.25 6.84 5.81
C TYR A 83 -9.85 8.29 5.54
N GLN A 84 -10.47 8.94 4.56
CA GLN A 84 -10.05 10.24 4.05
C GLN A 84 -11.21 11.23 4.05
N LYS A 85 -11.80 11.44 5.22
CA LYS A 85 -12.81 12.49 5.43
C LYS A 85 -12.13 13.85 5.45
N ASP A 86 -12.74 14.83 4.82
CA ASP A 86 -12.19 16.20 4.78
C ASP A 86 -11.97 16.78 6.18
N ASP A 87 -12.90 16.52 7.12
CA ASP A 87 -12.80 16.99 8.50
C ASP A 87 -11.62 16.38 9.26
N ASP A 88 -11.15 15.22 8.81
CA ASP A 88 -10.04 14.52 9.45
C ASP A 88 -8.68 14.87 8.82
N PHE A 89 -8.65 15.64 7.73
CA PHE A 89 -7.40 15.98 7.05
C PHE A 89 -6.42 16.66 8.01
N GLY A 90 -5.20 16.15 8.03
CA GLY A 90 -4.14 16.62 8.92
C GLY A 90 -4.21 16.04 10.33
N THR A 91 -5.16 15.15 10.62
CA THR A 91 -5.26 14.45 11.90
C THR A 91 -4.83 12.99 11.76
N VAL A 92 -4.63 12.30 12.90
CA VAL A 92 -4.28 10.87 12.92
C VAL A 92 -5.39 9.97 12.37
N ARG A 93 -6.62 10.48 12.27
CA ARG A 93 -7.75 9.73 11.70
C ARG A 93 -7.77 9.73 10.18
N TYR A 94 -7.03 10.66 9.56
CA TYR A 94 -6.92 10.72 8.10
C TYR A 94 -5.84 9.73 7.67
N ILE A 95 -6.24 8.71 6.92
CA ILE A 95 -5.35 7.62 6.52
C ILE A 95 -5.05 7.73 5.03
N ASN A 96 -3.80 8.00 4.70
CA ASN A 96 -3.33 8.10 3.32
C ASN A 96 -2.11 7.22 3.03
N ASN A 97 -1.50 6.65 4.06
CA ASN A 97 -0.39 5.72 3.90
C ASN A 97 -0.89 4.29 4.05
N PHE A 98 -0.65 3.49 3.02
CA PHE A 98 -1.07 2.10 2.98
C PHE A 98 0.12 1.20 2.75
N PHE A 99 0.18 0.11 3.52
CA PHE A 99 1.16 -0.94 3.33
C PHE A 99 0.57 -2.02 2.46
N PHE A 100 1.37 -2.56 1.55
CA PHE A 100 0.97 -3.68 0.70
C PHE A 100 2.00 -4.79 0.85
N ILE A 101 1.50 -5.97 1.19
CA ILE A 101 2.32 -7.16 1.41
C ILE A 101 1.86 -8.23 0.45
N GLN A 102 2.80 -8.84 -0.28
CA GLN A 102 2.47 -9.96 -1.15
C GLN A 102 1.87 -11.09 -0.33
N GLN A 103 0.80 -11.68 -0.84
CA GLN A 103 0.11 -12.77 -0.15
C GLN A 103 1.06 -13.90 0.22
N SER A 104 2.00 -14.22 -0.67
CA SER A 104 3.02 -15.25 -0.43
C SER A 104 3.98 -14.90 0.69
N GLU A 105 4.10 -13.63 1.05
CA GLU A 105 5.02 -13.15 2.08
C GLU A 105 4.33 -12.89 3.44
N LEU A 106 3.02 -13.05 3.52
CA LEU A 106 2.27 -12.77 4.75
C LEU A 106 2.78 -13.57 5.94
N ALA A 107 3.18 -14.82 5.73
CA ALA A 107 3.67 -15.68 6.80
C ALA A 107 4.93 -15.12 7.47
N ASN A 108 5.75 -14.35 6.74
CA ASN A 108 6.98 -13.76 7.26
C ASN A 108 6.69 -12.64 8.26
N TYR A 109 5.47 -12.11 8.27
CA TYR A 109 5.04 -11.04 9.17
C TYR A 109 4.21 -11.56 10.34
N ASN A 110 3.83 -12.84 10.36
CA ASN A 110 3.02 -13.42 11.43
C ASN A 110 3.75 -13.49 12.77
N GLU A 111 5.07 -13.37 12.76
CA GLU A 111 5.88 -13.30 13.99
C GLU A 111 5.75 -11.97 14.72
N LEU A 112 5.10 -10.99 14.08
CA LEU A 112 4.82 -9.67 14.62
C LEU A 112 3.30 -9.59 14.88
N PRO A 113 2.80 -10.11 16.01
CA PRO A 113 1.36 -10.24 16.25
C PRO A 113 0.56 -8.96 16.03
N GLN A 114 1.16 -7.82 16.34
CA GLN A 114 0.53 -6.51 16.18
C GLN A 114 0.26 -6.12 14.71
N PHE A 115 0.85 -6.84 13.74
CA PHE A 115 0.65 -6.56 12.33
C PHE A 115 -0.72 -7.00 11.82
N PHE A 116 -1.35 -7.95 12.49
CA PHE A 116 -2.55 -8.61 11.96
C PHE A 116 -3.76 -8.49 12.88
N GLU A 117 -3.76 -7.48 13.68
CA GLU A 117 -4.89 -7.14 14.54
C GLU A 117 -6.17 -6.78 13.75
#